data_039ddd1ad0cfc9dc79a3c6becb84a568
#
_entry.id   039ddd1ad0cfc9dc79a3c6becb84a568
#
_cell.length_a   1.000
_cell.length_b   1.000
_cell.length_c   1.000
_cell.angle_alpha   90.00
_cell.angle_beta   90.00
_cell.angle_gamma   90.00
#
_symmetry.space_group_name_H-M   'P 1'
#
loop_
_entity.id
_entity.type
_entity.pdbx_description
1 polymer ?
#
loop_
_entity_poly.entity_id
_entity_poly.type
_entity_poly.pdbx_seq_one_letter_code
_entity_poly.pdbx_strand_id
1 'polypeptide(L)'
;MALLSRRLLAFFVLLSCVSTAIVAQTPPTTRPATRTAAADPNSGPSDVAAPKMGARGQIDAGFNAAHLKFIARGKAGPIGVLFLGDSITQFWTRAQAVFDAHYAKYQPANFGISGDKTQHVLWRIDNGELDGIHPRVVVLLIGTNNFRDPEEAIYRGDKKIIDEIHQKLPDSKLIIMGIFPRGDGRTNALLDSRYPDGPHIIDGRVKLQAVNTQLAKLDDGGKTRYLDIWDKLLDSNGMLTTDIMADYLHPTTKGYEIWADAMQPMLDQMMAPWPATATTTAPAN
;
A
#
# COMPACT_ATOMS: atom_id res chain seq x y z
N MET A 1 0.86 -100.27 40.94
CA MET A 1 1.65 -99.91 42.15
C MET A 1 1.60 -98.38 42.34
N ALA A 2 0.91 -98.03 43.37
CA ALA A 2 1.20 -97.09 44.43
C ALA A 2 1.56 -95.66 43.96
N LEU A 3 1.08 -94.64 44.58
CA LEU A 3 0.62 -94.25 45.92
C LEU A 3 -0.18 -92.98 45.86
N LEU A 4 -1.26 -92.92 46.69
CA LEU A 4 -1.99 -91.74 47.10
C LEU A 4 -1.07 -90.73 47.78
N SER A 5 -1.27 -89.46 47.59
CA SER A 5 -1.06 -88.49 48.64
C SER A 5 -2.06 -87.35 48.54
N ARG A 6 -2.84 -87.26 49.57
CA ARG A 6 -3.80 -86.17 49.88
C ARG A 6 -3.04 -84.91 50.18
N ARG A 7 -3.47 -83.76 49.58
CA ARG A 7 -3.11 -82.42 50.15
C ARG A 7 -4.37 -81.59 50.38
N LEU A 8 -4.41 -81.09 51.60
CA LEU A 8 -5.39 -80.21 52.18
C LEU A 8 -5.56 -78.92 51.36
N LEU A 9 -6.81 -78.56 51.15
CA LEU A 9 -7.23 -77.23 50.66
C LEU A 9 -7.34 -76.29 51.88
N ALA A 10 -6.44 -75.28 51.95
CA ALA A 10 -6.58 -74.16 52.84
C ALA A 10 -7.28 -73.03 52.07
N PHE A 11 -8.44 -72.62 52.55
CA PHE A 11 -9.16 -71.47 52.06
C PHE A 11 -8.54 -70.23 52.70
N PHE A 12 -7.89 -69.38 51.87
CA PHE A 12 -7.54 -68.03 52.24
C PHE A 12 -8.65 -67.08 51.75
N VAL A 13 -9.37 -66.46 52.67
CA VAL A 13 -10.30 -65.40 52.37
C VAL A 13 -9.49 -64.10 52.27
N LEU A 14 -9.26 -63.58 51.05
CA LEU A 14 -8.67 -62.27 50.87
C LEU A 14 -9.79 -61.24 50.94
N LEU A 15 -9.71 -60.41 51.99
CA LEU A 15 -10.56 -59.23 52.17
C LEU A 15 -10.01 -58.10 51.31
N SER A 16 -10.60 -57.85 50.13
CA SER A 16 -10.22 -56.75 49.25
C SER A 16 -10.78 -55.41 49.77
N CYS A 17 -9.93 -54.58 50.34
CA CYS A 17 -10.27 -53.18 50.61
C CYS A 17 -10.30 -52.43 49.27
N VAL A 18 -11.51 -52.09 48.75
CA VAL A 18 -11.66 -51.18 47.61
C VAL A 18 -11.54 -49.76 48.13
N SER A 19 -10.38 -49.15 47.97
CA SER A 19 -10.21 -47.70 48.18
C SER A 19 -10.75 -46.95 47.00
N THR A 20 -11.90 -46.33 47.13
CA THR A 20 -12.43 -45.37 46.13
C THR A 20 -11.64 -44.07 46.20
N ALA A 21 -10.77 -43.88 45.24
CA ALA A 21 -10.11 -42.59 45.03
C ALA A 21 -11.14 -41.62 44.45
N ILE A 22 -11.50 -40.61 45.22
CA ILE A 22 -12.29 -39.47 44.72
C ILE A 22 -11.33 -38.63 43.90
N VAL A 23 -11.45 -38.74 42.57
CA VAL A 23 -10.76 -37.81 41.64
C VAL A 23 -11.50 -36.47 41.70
N ALA A 24 -10.90 -35.51 42.35
CA ALA A 24 -11.36 -34.12 42.32
C ALA A 24 -11.27 -33.61 40.88
N GLN A 25 -12.44 -33.44 40.23
CA GLN A 25 -12.52 -32.78 38.93
C GLN A 25 -12.18 -31.28 39.13
N THR A 26 -11.03 -30.85 38.65
CA THR A 26 -10.76 -29.43 38.50
C THR A 26 -11.79 -28.81 37.51
N PRO A 27 -12.42 -27.68 37.88
CA PRO A 27 -13.36 -27.03 36.97
C PRO A 27 -12.61 -26.62 35.69
N PRO A 28 -13.26 -26.66 34.51
CA PRO A 28 -12.64 -26.26 33.26
C PRO A 28 -12.20 -24.81 33.39
N THR A 29 -10.89 -24.57 33.25
CA THR A 29 -10.35 -23.22 33.09
C THR A 29 -10.98 -22.63 31.85
N THR A 30 -11.92 -21.70 32.02
CA THR A 30 -12.44 -20.88 30.93
C THR A 30 -11.28 -20.12 30.33
N ARG A 31 -10.84 -20.58 29.16
CA ARG A 31 -9.89 -19.85 28.30
C ARG A 31 -10.45 -18.45 28.12
N PRO A 32 -9.67 -17.38 28.44
CA PRO A 32 -10.18 -16.04 28.22
C PRO A 32 -10.57 -15.93 26.74
N ALA A 33 -11.78 -15.41 26.50
CA ALA A 33 -12.28 -15.17 25.14
C ALA A 33 -11.20 -14.39 24.39
N THR A 34 -10.76 -14.93 23.26
CA THR A 34 -9.85 -14.27 22.34
C THR A 34 -10.45 -12.91 22.04
N ARG A 35 -9.78 -11.87 22.53
CA ARG A 35 -10.14 -10.49 22.24
C ARG A 35 -10.10 -10.36 20.71
N THR A 36 -11.27 -10.32 20.08
CA THR A 36 -11.40 -10.05 18.67
C THR A 36 -10.63 -8.75 18.39
N ALA A 37 -9.60 -8.84 17.57
CA ALA A 37 -8.87 -7.66 17.13
C ALA A 37 -9.91 -6.69 16.56
N ALA A 38 -9.89 -5.44 17.04
CA ALA A 38 -10.78 -4.42 16.49
C ALA A 38 -10.51 -4.35 14.98
N ALA A 39 -11.59 -4.36 14.19
CA ALA A 39 -11.49 -4.25 12.74
C ALA A 39 -10.68 -2.98 12.39
N ASP A 40 -9.78 -3.08 11.41
CA ASP A 40 -9.05 -1.91 10.90
C ASP A 40 -10.07 -0.89 10.39
N PRO A 41 -10.14 0.32 10.96
CA PRO A 41 -11.12 1.33 10.55
C PRO A 41 -10.91 1.79 9.10
N ASN A 42 -9.79 1.42 8.48
CA ASN A 42 -9.44 1.71 7.09
C ASN A 42 -9.57 0.49 6.16
N SER A 43 -10.33 -0.54 6.56
CA SER A 43 -10.53 -1.78 5.79
C SER A 43 -11.73 -1.75 4.84
N GLY A 44 -12.25 -0.59 4.49
CA GLY A 44 -13.37 -0.45 3.53
C GLY A 44 -13.01 -0.91 2.11
N PRO A 45 -14.02 -1.04 1.22
CA PRO A 45 -13.81 -1.40 -0.18
C PRO A 45 -12.86 -0.42 -0.87
N SER A 46 -11.95 -0.94 -1.71
CA SER A 46 -10.90 -0.15 -2.38
C SER A 46 -11.45 0.88 -3.37
N ASP A 47 -12.67 0.64 -3.90
CA ASP A 47 -13.35 1.45 -4.91
C ASP A 47 -14.49 2.33 -4.34
N VAL A 48 -14.59 2.43 -3.01
CA VAL A 48 -15.58 3.29 -2.34
C VAL A 48 -14.84 4.36 -1.54
N ALA A 49 -15.08 5.62 -1.87
CA ALA A 49 -14.45 6.76 -1.20
C ALA A 49 -14.66 6.73 0.32
N ALA A 50 -13.59 6.78 1.07
CA ALA A 50 -13.62 6.81 2.54
C ALA A 50 -12.43 7.61 3.07
N PRO A 51 -12.60 8.47 4.08
CA PRO A 51 -11.48 9.18 4.67
C PRO A 51 -10.59 8.23 5.47
N LYS A 52 -9.32 8.58 5.60
CA LYS A 52 -8.45 7.86 6.52
C LYS A 52 -8.88 8.11 7.95
N MET A 53 -9.13 7.04 8.68
CA MET A 53 -9.59 7.08 10.07
C MET A 53 -8.43 6.92 11.04
N GLY A 54 -8.43 7.74 12.06
CA GLY A 54 -7.53 7.60 13.21
C GLY A 54 -8.04 6.58 14.23
N ALA A 55 -7.22 6.28 15.22
CA ALA A 55 -7.47 5.23 16.22
C ALA A 55 -8.74 5.44 17.07
N ARG A 56 -9.31 6.64 17.12
CA ARG A 56 -10.51 6.97 17.92
C ARG A 56 -11.76 7.08 17.07
N GLY A 57 -11.73 6.62 15.81
CA GLY A 57 -12.88 6.65 14.91
C GLY A 57 -13.21 8.06 14.33
N GLN A 58 -12.31 9.03 14.48
CA GLN A 58 -12.38 10.32 13.78
C GLN A 58 -11.50 10.28 12.52
N ILE A 59 -11.70 11.23 11.60
CA ILE A 59 -10.77 11.41 10.49
C ILE A 59 -9.35 11.66 11.06
N ASP A 60 -8.35 10.99 10.52
CA ASP A 60 -6.96 11.19 10.93
C ASP A 60 -6.54 12.65 10.74
N ALA A 61 -5.99 13.25 11.79
CA ALA A 61 -5.69 14.68 11.80
C ALA A 61 -4.58 15.05 10.81
N GLY A 62 -3.58 14.18 10.65
CA GLY A 62 -2.49 14.39 9.69
C GLY A 62 -2.97 14.30 8.25
N PHE A 63 -3.81 13.30 7.95
CA PHE A 63 -4.47 13.14 6.66
C PHE A 63 -5.33 14.37 6.32
N ASN A 64 -6.19 14.81 7.24
CA ASN A 64 -7.04 15.98 7.01
C ASN A 64 -6.24 17.26 6.81
N ALA A 65 -5.19 17.47 7.63
CA ALA A 65 -4.32 18.65 7.50
C ALA A 65 -3.56 18.66 6.16
N ALA A 66 -3.07 17.51 5.69
CA ALA A 66 -2.43 17.40 4.39
C ALA A 66 -3.42 17.67 3.24
N HIS A 67 -4.62 17.09 3.29
CA HIS A 67 -5.69 17.36 2.33
C HIS A 67 -6.02 18.85 2.21
N LEU A 68 -6.25 19.53 3.34
CA LEU A 68 -6.52 20.97 3.34
C LEU A 68 -5.35 21.80 2.79
N LYS A 69 -4.10 21.37 3.07
CA LYS A 69 -2.89 22.00 2.51
C LYS A 69 -2.84 21.83 0.99
N PHE A 70 -3.26 20.71 0.43
CA PHE A 70 -3.29 20.48 -1.01
C PHE A 70 -4.36 21.33 -1.70
N ILE A 71 -5.55 21.46 -1.11
CA ILE A 71 -6.57 22.40 -1.58
C ILE A 71 -6.02 23.85 -1.58
N ALA A 72 -5.34 24.26 -0.51
CA ALA A 72 -4.72 25.57 -0.44
C ALA A 72 -3.60 25.74 -1.50
N ARG A 73 -2.78 24.69 -1.76
CA ARG A 73 -1.78 24.71 -2.82
C ARG A 73 -2.41 24.86 -4.21
N GLY A 74 -3.54 24.20 -4.47
CA GLY A 74 -4.28 24.37 -5.72
C GLY A 74 -4.72 25.80 -5.97
N LYS A 75 -5.12 26.51 -4.90
CA LYS A 75 -5.53 27.93 -4.97
C LYS A 75 -4.37 28.91 -5.07
N ALA A 76 -3.16 28.52 -4.69
CA ALA A 76 -2.00 29.40 -4.61
C ALA A 76 -1.32 29.68 -5.97
N GLY A 77 -1.71 28.98 -7.04
CA GLY A 77 -1.16 29.21 -8.37
C GLY A 77 -1.12 27.95 -9.23
N PRO A 78 -0.62 28.06 -10.46
CA PRO A 78 -0.69 27.00 -11.42
C PRO A 78 0.10 25.76 -10.98
N ILE A 79 -0.38 24.60 -11.42
CA ILE A 79 0.27 23.32 -11.33
C ILE A 79 0.41 22.80 -12.76
N GLY A 80 1.64 22.58 -13.20
CA GLY A 80 1.88 22.00 -14.52
C GLY A 80 1.92 20.48 -14.48
N VAL A 81 2.58 19.90 -13.47
CA VAL A 81 2.55 18.45 -13.22
C VAL A 81 2.12 18.18 -11.78
N LEU A 82 1.11 17.33 -11.61
CA LEU A 82 0.59 16.90 -10.33
C LEU A 82 1.03 15.47 -10.05
N PHE A 83 1.71 15.24 -8.92
CA PHE A 83 2.01 13.90 -8.40
C PHE A 83 0.94 13.54 -7.36
N LEU A 84 0.16 12.51 -7.60
CA LEU A 84 -0.93 12.04 -6.75
C LEU A 84 -0.65 10.62 -6.27
N GLY A 85 -0.77 10.36 -4.97
CA GLY A 85 -0.48 9.03 -4.46
C GLY A 85 -0.34 8.95 -2.93
N ASP A 86 0.45 7.97 -2.50
CA ASP A 86 0.68 7.64 -1.09
C ASP A 86 2.06 8.10 -0.55
N SER A 87 2.65 7.32 0.39
CA SER A 87 3.97 7.62 0.95
C SER A 87 5.09 7.63 -0.08
N ILE A 88 5.02 6.78 -1.10
CA ILE A 88 6.04 6.73 -2.14
C ILE A 88 6.04 8.04 -2.93
N THR A 89 4.87 8.61 -3.19
CA THR A 89 4.74 9.95 -3.78
C THR A 89 5.13 11.03 -2.77
N GLN A 90 4.65 10.99 -1.53
CA GLN A 90 4.97 11.98 -0.51
C GLN A 90 6.48 12.12 -0.30
N PHE A 91 7.20 11.01 -0.27
CA PHE A 91 8.62 10.98 0.08
C PHE A 91 9.57 11.46 -1.01
N TRP A 92 9.09 11.94 -2.15
CA TRP A 92 9.88 12.79 -3.02
C TRP A 92 10.56 13.94 -2.22
N THR A 93 9.96 14.36 -1.10
CA THR A 93 10.57 15.33 -0.17
C THR A 93 11.90 14.86 0.42
N ARG A 94 12.19 13.56 0.41
CA ARG A 94 13.48 12.99 0.85
C ARG A 94 14.54 13.01 -0.25
N ALA A 95 14.11 13.18 -1.48
CA ALA A 95 14.94 13.30 -2.68
C ALA A 95 14.65 14.63 -3.41
N GLN A 96 14.46 15.72 -2.66
CA GLN A 96 14.03 17.01 -3.19
C GLN A 96 14.93 17.54 -4.30
N ALA A 97 16.24 17.36 -4.18
CA ALA A 97 17.18 17.79 -5.21
C ALA A 97 16.96 17.09 -6.56
N VAL A 98 16.65 15.77 -6.53
CA VAL A 98 16.31 15.01 -7.73
C VAL A 98 14.98 15.50 -8.30
N PHE A 99 13.98 15.68 -7.42
CA PHE A 99 12.67 16.18 -7.81
C PHE A 99 12.74 17.53 -8.50
N ASP A 100 13.52 18.47 -7.94
CA ASP A 100 13.67 19.81 -8.50
C ASP A 100 14.45 19.78 -9.81
N ALA A 101 15.51 18.99 -9.91
CA ALA A 101 16.32 18.87 -11.13
C ALA A 101 15.48 18.39 -12.32
N HIS A 102 14.57 17.45 -12.11
CA HIS A 102 13.72 16.89 -13.17
C HIS A 102 12.45 17.70 -13.44
N TYR A 103 11.79 18.20 -12.39
CA TYR A 103 10.40 18.65 -12.50
C TYR A 103 10.17 20.13 -12.22
N ALA A 104 11.13 20.89 -11.63
CA ALA A 104 10.92 22.31 -11.28
C ALA A 104 10.44 23.15 -12.47
N LYS A 105 10.97 22.87 -13.68
CA LYS A 105 10.57 23.53 -14.93
C LYS A 105 9.07 23.37 -15.26
N TYR A 106 8.40 22.37 -14.70
CA TYR A 106 7.00 22.05 -14.94
C TYR A 106 6.05 22.49 -13.83
N GLN A 107 6.49 23.32 -12.89
CA GLN A 107 5.66 23.80 -11.76
C GLN A 107 4.97 22.63 -11.02
N PRO A 108 5.77 21.73 -10.40
CA PRO A 108 5.23 20.51 -9.83
C PRO A 108 4.42 20.78 -8.55
N ALA A 109 3.48 19.89 -8.28
CA ALA A 109 2.87 19.75 -6.97
C ALA A 109 2.86 18.28 -6.54
N ASN A 110 3.15 18.05 -5.26
CA ASN A 110 3.14 16.71 -4.68
C ASN A 110 1.98 16.58 -3.70
N PHE A 111 1.00 15.76 -4.07
CA PHE A 111 -0.21 15.46 -3.30
C PHE A 111 -0.19 14.01 -2.78
N GLY A 112 0.97 13.54 -2.36
CA GLY A 112 1.15 12.26 -1.68
C GLY A 112 0.84 12.35 -0.19
N ILE A 113 0.11 11.35 0.36
CA ILE A 113 -0.11 11.18 1.80
C ILE A 113 0.28 9.77 2.23
N SER A 114 1.19 9.68 3.19
CA SER A 114 1.71 8.40 3.70
C SER A 114 0.61 7.46 4.16
N GLY A 115 0.66 6.21 3.69
CA GLY A 115 -0.30 5.17 4.05
C GLY A 115 -1.66 5.31 3.37
N ASP A 116 -1.83 6.19 2.38
CA ASP A 116 -3.07 6.24 1.62
C ASP A 116 -3.31 4.95 0.85
N LYS A 117 -4.55 4.51 0.91
CA LYS A 117 -5.16 3.49 0.07
C LYS A 117 -5.96 4.16 -1.05
N THR A 118 -6.40 3.40 -2.03
CA THR A 118 -7.21 3.92 -3.15
C THR A 118 -8.47 4.64 -2.66
N GLN A 119 -9.20 4.08 -1.67
CA GLN A 119 -10.39 4.71 -1.10
C GLN A 119 -10.11 6.07 -0.44
N HIS A 120 -8.90 6.29 0.11
CA HIS A 120 -8.53 7.56 0.70
C HIS A 120 -8.28 8.62 -0.38
N VAL A 121 -7.63 8.24 -1.49
CA VAL A 121 -7.44 9.14 -2.65
C VAL A 121 -8.77 9.50 -3.27
N LEU A 122 -9.69 8.55 -3.45
CA LEU A 122 -11.06 8.81 -3.92
C LEU A 122 -11.76 9.84 -3.02
N TRP A 123 -11.69 9.64 -1.69
CA TRP A 123 -12.29 10.60 -0.76
C TRP A 123 -11.70 12.00 -0.90
N ARG A 124 -10.38 12.14 -1.08
CA ARG A 124 -9.73 13.45 -1.26
C ARG A 124 -10.21 14.14 -2.54
N ILE A 125 -10.34 13.37 -3.63
CA ILE A 125 -10.86 13.86 -4.92
C ILE A 125 -12.30 14.33 -4.76
N ASP A 126 -13.17 13.54 -4.11
CA ASP A 126 -14.57 13.88 -3.85
C ASP A 126 -14.73 15.10 -2.95
N ASN A 127 -13.74 15.36 -2.09
CA ASN A 127 -13.75 16.49 -1.16
C ASN A 127 -12.92 17.69 -1.64
N GLY A 128 -12.78 17.83 -2.96
CA GLY A 128 -12.33 19.08 -3.58
C GLY A 128 -10.83 19.21 -3.82
N GLU A 129 -10.05 18.14 -3.67
CA GLU A 129 -8.58 18.23 -3.83
C GLU A 129 -8.17 18.60 -5.26
N LEU A 130 -8.96 18.19 -6.26
CA LEU A 130 -8.72 18.53 -7.67
C LEU A 130 -9.52 19.72 -8.17
N ASP A 131 -10.34 20.36 -7.34
CA ASP A 131 -11.22 21.43 -7.77
C ASP A 131 -10.43 22.71 -8.09
N GLY A 132 -10.68 23.26 -9.29
CA GLY A 132 -10.08 24.52 -9.74
C GLY A 132 -8.59 24.45 -10.11
N ILE A 133 -8.00 23.27 -10.17
CA ILE A 133 -6.66 23.08 -10.71
C ILE A 133 -6.73 22.55 -12.15
N HIS A 134 -5.71 22.88 -12.96
CA HIS A 134 -5.62 22.47 -14.35
C HIS A 134 -4.21 21.98 -14.70
N PRO A 135 -3.73 20.91 -14.07
CA PRO A 135 -2.41 20.37 -14.39
C PRO A 135 -2.42 19.86 -15.84
N ARG A 136 -1.31 20.05 -16.53
CA ARG A 136 -1.16 19.46 -17.88
C ARG A 136 -1.01 17.94 -17.81
N VAL A 137 -0.29 17.45 -16.80
CA VAL A 137 -0.08 16.03 -16.58
C VAL A 137 -0.33 15.70 -15.10
N VAL A 138 -1.06 14.62 -14.85
CA VAL A 138 -1.15 13.96 -13.55
C VAL A 138 -0.28 12.70 -13.59
N VAL A 139 0.53 12.48 -12.57
CA VAL A 139 1.29 11.25 -12.33
C VAL A 139 0.64 10.54 -11.15
N LEU A 140 0.04 9.39 -11.38
CA LEU A 140 -0.66 8.59 -10.36
C LEU A 140 0.16 7.38 -9.99
N LEU A 141 0.48 7.24 -8.69
CA LEU A 141 1.05 6.03 -8.09
C LEU A 141 0.33 5.72 -6.79
N ILE A 142 -0.52 4.69 -6.79
CA ILE A 142 -1.32 4.27 -5.64
C ILE A 142 -1.54 2.76 -5.67
N GLY A 143 -2.11 2.17 -4.62
CA GLY A 143 -2.51 0.77 -4.55
C GLY A 143 -1.61 -0.09 -3.66
N THR A 144 -0.35 0.31 -3.41
CA THR A 144 0.58 -0.49 -2.59
C THR A 144 0.06 -0.75 -1.17
N ASN A 145 -0.70 0.17 -0.58
CA ASN A 145 -1.27 0.01 0.77
C ASN A 145 -2.55 -0.84 0.79
N ASN A 146 -3.10 -1.15 -0.37
CA ASN A 146 -4.20 -2.09 -0.54
C ASN A 146 -3.71 -3.54 -0.73
N PHE A 147 -2.43 -3.85 -0.59
CA PHE A 147 -1.82 -5.15 -0.93
C PHE A 147 -2.49 -6.37 -0.26
N ARG A 148 -3.26 -6.15 0.81
CA ARG A 148 -4.05 -7.20 1.49
C ARG A 148 -5.39 -7.46 0.83
N ASP A 149 -5.89 -6.51 0.05
CA ASP A 149 -7.15 -6.64 -0.66
C ASP A 149 -6.98 -7.61 -1.84
N PRO A 150 -8.05 -8.21 -2.36
CA PRO A 150 -7.99 -8.96 -3.62
C PRO A 150 -7.46 -8.07 -4.76
N GLU A 151 -6.69 -8.65 -5.70
CA GLU A 151 -6.12 -7.93 -6.85
C GLU A 151 -7.16 -7.15 -7.64
N GLU A 152 -8.31 -7.77 -7.88
CA GLU A 152 -9.43 -7.15 -8.58
C GLU A 152 -9.99 -5.93 -7.83
N ALA A 153 -10.00 -5.95 -6.50
CA ALA A 153 -10.44 -4.80 -5.70
C ALA A 153 -9.43 -3.65 -5.78
N ILE A 154 -8.13 -3.96 -5.77
CA ILE A 154 -7.09 -2.94 -5.96
C ILE A 154 -7.24 -2.28 -7.33
N TYR A 155 -7.34 -3.10 -8.39
CA TYR A 155 -7.52 -2.61 -9.75
C TYR A 155 -8.77 -1.72 -9.88
N ARG A 156 -9.93 -2.15 -9.32
CA ARG A 156 -11.16 -1.32 -9.36
C ARG A 156 -10.97 0.02 -8.66
N GLY A 157 -10.24 0.04 -7.53
CA GLY A 157 -9.93 1.27 -6.82
C GLY A 157 -9.08 2.22 -7.66
N ASP A 158 -8.01 1.73 -8.27
CA ASP A 158 -7.15 2.50 -9.17
C ASP A 158 -7.93 2.99 -10.40
N LYS A 159 -8.70 2.09 -11.04
CA LYS A 159 -9.53 2.43 -12.20
C LYS A 159 -10.54 3.54 -11.87
N LYS A 160 -11.15 3.47 -10.69
CA LYS A 160 -12.10 4.50 -10.23
C LYS A 160 -11.43 5.86 -10.07
N ILE A 161 -10.22 5.90 -9.49
CA ILE A 161 -9.43 7.14 -9.38
C ILE A 161 -9.10 7.70 -10.76
N ILE A 162 -8.70 6.84 -11.71
CA ILE A 162 -8.39 7.23 -13.09
C ILE A 162 -9.61 7.85 -13.76
N ASP A 163 -10.78 7.23 -13.59
CA ASP A 163 -12.04 7.75 -14.15
C ASP A 163 -12.40 9.12 -13.58
N GLU A 164 -12.23 9.30 -12.26
CA GLU A 164 -12.49 10.59 -11.60
C GLU A 164 -11.49 11.68 -12.00
N ILE A 165 -10.21 11.33 -12.18
CA ILE A 165 -9.22 12.26 -12.75
C ILE A 165 -9.66 12.71 -14.13
N HIS A 166 -10.06 11.80 -15.02
CA HIS A 166 -10.53 12.15 -16.35
C HIS A 166 -11.81 13.00 -16.35
N GLN A 167 -12.70 12.76 -15.39
CA GLN A 167 -13.94 13.52 -15.24
C GLN A 167 -13.68 14.93 -14.71
N LYS A 168 -12.85 15.06 -13.66
CA LYS A 168 -12.58 16.34 -13.01
C LYS A 168 -11.55 17.20 -13.75
N LEU A 169 -10.62 16.56 -14.44
CA LEU A 169 -9.51 17.19 -15.17
C LEU A 169 -9.53 16.77 -16.66
N PRO A 170 -10.59 17.15 -17.41
CA PRO A 170 -10.80 16.63 -18.77
C PRO A 170 -9.69 16.99 -19.76
N ASP A 171 -8.93 18.06 -19.50
CA ASP A 171 -7.84 18.51 -20.37
C ASP A 171 -6.47 17.97 -19.94
N SER A 172 -6.38 17.34 -18.77
CA SER A 172 -5.14 16.78 -18.28
C SER A 172 -4.82 15.44 -18.95
N LYS A 173 -3.54 15.21 -19.16
CA LYS A 173 -3.01 13.88 -19.50
C LYS A 173 -2.67 13.13 -18.23
N LEU A 174 -2.63 11.80 -18.29
CA LEU A 174 -2.38 10.95 -17.13
C LEU A 174 -1.22 9.98 -17.39
N ILE A 175 -0.26 9.93 -16.50
CA ILE A 175 0.73 8.85 -16.40
C ILE A 175 0.31 7.96 -15.23
N ILE A 176 -0.09 6.73 -15.54
CA ILE A 176 -0.32 5.68 -14.57
C ILE A 176 1.03 5.00 -14.32
N MET A 177 1.57 5.12 -13.13
CA MET A 177 2.73 4.34 -12.74
C MET A 177 2.31 2.93 -12.35
N GLY A 178 2.99 1.92 -12.84
CA GLY A 178 2.88 0.58 -12.28
C GLY A 178 3.20 0.62 -10.79
N ILE A 179 2.43 -0.10 -9.97
CA ILE A 179 2.70 -0.22 -8.53
C ILE A 179 4.08 -0.85 -8.36
N PHE A 180 4.94 -0.23 -7.56
CA PHE A 180 6.32 -0.67 -7.39
C PHE A 180 6.43 -2.01 -6.66
N PRO A 181 7.49 -2.80 -6.91
CA PRO A 181 7.76 -3.98 -6.13
C PRO A 181 7.98 -3.61 -4.66
N ARG A 182 7.53 -4.48 -3.75
CA ARG A 182 7.66 -4.24 -2.32
C ARG A 182 8.03 -5.50 -1.55
N GLY A 183 8.66 -5.30 -0.39
CA GLY A 183 8.72 -6.23 0.71
C GLY A 183 7.64 -5.93 1.76
N ASP A 184 7.83 -6.42 2.97
CA ASP A 184 6.93 -6.17 4.12
C ASP A 184 7.27 -4.87 4.89
N GLY A 185 8.23 -4.09 4.43
CA GLY A 185 8.76 -2.90 5.10
C GLY A 185 9.88 -3.22 6.12
N ARG A 186 10.30 -4.50 6.25
CA ARG A 186 11.40 -4.93 7.11
C ARG A 186 12.32 -5.94 6.42
N THR A 187 11.77 -6.78 5.59
CA THR A 187 12.48 -7.80 4.84
C THR A 187 12.04 -7.80 3.40
N ASN A 188 12.84 -8.42 2.55
CA ASN A 188 12.48 -8.67 1.16
C ASN A 188 11.41 -9.80 1.04
N ALA A 189 11.07 -10.45 2.15
CA ALA A 189 10.03 -11.47 2.20
C ALA A 189 8.66 -10.82 2.42
N LEU A 190 7.70 -11.18 1.60
CA LEU A 190 6.28 -10.82 1.75
C LEU A 190 5.55 -11.79 2.69
N LEU A 191 6.24 -12.21 3.75
CA LEU A 191 5.66 -13.04 4.79
C LEU A 191 4.91 -12.14 5.77
N ASP A 192 3.58 -12.14 5.73
CA ASP A 192 2.80 -11.54 6.80
C ASP A 192 2.68 -12.52 7.98
N SER A 193 3.62 -12.41 8.93
CA SER A 193 3.63 -13.20 10.17
C SER A 193 2.43 -12.94 11.11
N ARG A 194 1.50 -12.07 10.71
CA ARG A 194 0.30 -11.74 11.47
C ARG A 194 -0.90 -12.63 11.17
N TYR A 195 -0.77 -13.58 10.23
CA TYR A 195 -1.77 -14.60 9.96
C TYR A 195 -1.39 -15.91 10.66
N PRO A 196 -2.06 -16.30 11.77
CA PRO A 196 -1.70 -17.46 12.57
C PRO A 196 -2.02 -18.82 11.89
N ASP A 197 -2.72 -18.82 10.77
CA ASP A 197 -3.30 -20.04 10.17
C ASP A 197 -2.41 -20.69 9.09
N GLY A 198 -1.12 -20.41 9.13
CA GLY A 198 -0.14 -21.00 8.21
C GLY A 198 0.43 -20.01 7.20
N PRO A 199 1.40 -20.41 6.37
CA PRO A 199 2.08 -19.54 5.44
C PRO A 199 1.15 -19.17 4.30
N HIS A 200 0.27 -18.24 4.51
CA HIS A 200 -0.25 -17.45 3.42
C HIS A 200 0.92 -16.61 2.91
N ILE A 201 1.76 -17.24 2.11
CA ILE A 201 2.64 -16.54 1.19
C ILE A 201 1.67 -15.80 0.27
N ILE A 202 1.20 -14.64 0.73
CA ILE A 202 0.72 -13.66 -0.21
C ILE A 202 1.99 -13.25 -0.91
N ASP A 203 2.28 -13.87 -2.04
CA ASP A 203 3.24 -13.31 -2.96
C ASP A 203 2.65 -12.00 -3.46
N GLY A 204 2.78 -10.96 -2.61
CA GLY A 204 2.25 -9.63 -2.88
C GLY A 204 2.85 -9.06 -4.15
N ARG A 205 4.03 -9.57 -4.59
CA ARG A 205 4.62 -9.18 -5.86
C ARG A 205 3.83 -9.74 -7.02
N VAL A 206 3.45 -11.03 -7.00
CA VAL A 206 2.61 -11.64 -8.05
C VAL A 206 1.27 -10.91 -8.12
N LYS A 207 0.64 -10.62 -6.98
CA LYS A 207 -0.60 -9.87 -6.93
C LYS A 207 -0.46 -8.46 -7.52
N LEU A 208 0.57 -7.71 -7.11
CA LEU A 208 0.78 -6.35 -7.63
C LEU A 208 1.13 -6.36 -9.12
N GLN A 209 1.87 -7.37 -9.61
CA GLN A 209 2.10 -7.54 -11.05
C GLN A 209 0.82 -7.86 -11.81
N ALA A 210 -0.10 -8.65 -11.23
CA ALA A 210 -1.40 -8.90 -11.83
C ALA A 210 -2.23 -7.59 -11.93
N VAL A 211 -2.23 -6.76 -10.88
CA VAL A 211 -2.83 -5.41 -10.94
C VAL A 211 -2.17 -4.57 -12.03
N ASN A 212 -0.83 -4.52 -12.07
CA ASN A 212 -0.08 -3.77 -13.08
C ASN A 212 -0.41 -4.22 -14.51
N THR A 213 -0.60 -5.54 -14.71
CA THR A 213 -1.04 -6.09 -16.01
C THR A 213 -2.42 -5.57 -16.42
N GLN A 214 -3.33 -5.33 -15.48
CA GLN A 214 -4.63 -4.73 -15.76
C GLN A 214 -4.51 -3.23 -16.01
N LEU A 215 -3.71 -2.51 -15.21
CA LEU A 215 -3.48 -1.08 -15.39
C LEU A 215 -2.83 -0.76 -16.74
N ALA A 216 -1.92 -1.60 -17.20
CA ALA A 216 -1.28 -1.44 -18.50
C ALA A 216 -2.27 -1.41 -19.69
N LYS A 217 -3.43 -2.07 -19.56
CA LYS A 217 -4.48 -2.07 -20.59
C LYS A 217 -5.21 -0.72 -20.71
N LEU A 218 -5.00 0.19 -19.76
CA LEU A 218 -5.58 1.53 -19.76
C LEU A 218 -4.72 2.54 -20.55
N ASP A 219 -3.53 2.15 -20.99
CA ASP A 219 -2.71 2.96 -21.91
C ASP A 219 -3.42 3.09 -23.26
N ASP A 220 -3.78 4.32 -23.63
CA ASP A 220 -4.44 4.62 -24.91
C ASP A 220 -3.47 5.17 -25.98
N GLY A 221 -2.18 5.20 -25.65
CA GLY A 221 -1.11 5.73 -26.51
C GLY A 221 -1.07 7.26 -26.58
N GLY A 222 -1.99 7.96 -25.94
CA GLY A 222 -2.16 9.41 -26.08
C GLY A 222 -2.37 10.14 -24.75
N LYS A 223 -3.61 10.24 -24.33
CA LYS A 223 -4.00 11.00 -23.13
C LYS A 223 -3.65 10.26 -21.84
N THR A 224 -3.80 8.96 -21.85
CA THR A 224 -3.47 8.07 -20.73
C THR A 224 -2.31 7.19 -21.14
N ARG A 225 -1.22 7.23 -20.38
CA ARG A 225 -0.04 6.42 -20.61
C ARG A 225 0.25 5.60 -19.37
N TYR A 226 0.71 4.38 -19.55
CA TYR A 226 1.17 3.50 -18.49
C TYR A 226 2.69 3.40 -18.52
N LEU A 227 3.32 3.50 -17.34
CA LEU A 227 4.76 3.34 -17.19
C LEU A 227 5.07 2.34 -16.08
N ASP A 228 5.69 1.23 -16.44
CA ASP A 228 6.23 0.26 -15.50
C ASP A 228 7.74 0.43 -15.38
N ILE A 229 8.20 0.53 -14.14
CA ILE A 229 9.63 0.57 -13.81
C ILE A 229 10.02 -0.58 -12.87
N TRP A 230 9.17 -1.59 -12.74
CA TRP A 230 9.32 -2.71 -11.82
C TRP A 230 10.73 -3.31 -11.86
N ASP A 231 11.18 -3.73 -13.04
CA ASP A 231 12.46 -4.39 -13.22
C ASP A 231 13.66 -3.45 -12.95
N LYS A 232 13.47 -2.14 -13.11
CA LYS A 232 14.51 -1.14 -12.83
C LYS A 232 14.78 -0.97 -11.33
N LEU A 233 13.82 -1.36 -10.49
CA LEU A 233 13.90 -1.28 -9.03
C LEU A 233 14.42 -2.58 -8.40
N LEU A 234 14.72 -3.60 -9.19
CA LEU A 234 15.25 -4.88 -8.75
C LEU A 234 16.72 -5.02 -9.16
N ASP A 235 17.46 -5.84 -8.41
CA ASP A 235 18.80 -6.27 -8.81
C ASP A 235 18.77 -7.34 -9.90
N SER A 236 19.92 -7.79 -10.36
CA SER A 236 20.05 -8.82 -11.39
C SER A 236 19.47 -10.19 -11.02
N ASN A 237 19.16 -10.42 -9.74
CA ASN A 237 18.51 -11.63 -9.21
C ASN A 237 17.00 -11.43 -9.02
N GLY A 238 16.44 -10.30 -9.44
CA GLY A 238 15.03 -9.96 -9.24
C GLY A 238 14.68 -9.61 -7.79
N MET A 239 15.67 -9.17 -7.00
CA MET A 239 15.48 -8.86 -5.59
C MET A 239 15.52 -7.36 -5.32
N LEU A 240 14.70 -6.90 -4.36
CA LEU A 240 14.84 -5.56 -3.81
C LEU A 240 16.09 -5.47 -2.93
N THR A 241 16.79 -4.35 -3.03
CA THR A 241 17.95 -4.05 -2.19
C THR A 241 17.70 -2.78 -1.37
N THR A 242 18.34 -2.69 -0.20
CA THR A 242 18.22 -1.52 0.68
C THR A 242 18.84 -0.26 0.10
N ASP A 243 19.66 -0.39 -0.91
CA ASP A 243 20.28 0.69 -1.66
C ASP A 243 19.29 1.39 -2.62
N ILE A 244 18.26 0.66 -3.08
CA ILE A 244 17.19 1.17 -3.92
C ILE A 244 15.92 1.46 -3.10
N MET A 245 15.55 0.55 -2.18
CA MET A 245 14.38 0.65 -1.29
C MET A 245 14.83 0.48 0.15
N ALA A 246 15.00 1.56 0.91
CA ALA A 246 15.62 1.57 2.24
C ALA A 246 15.03 0.56 3.23
N ASP A 247 13.73 0.34 3.15
CA ASP A 247 12.94 -0.60 3.97
C ASP A 247 12.19 -1.62 3.11
N TYR A 248 12.68 -1.87 1.89
CA TYR A 248 12.04 -2.73 0.89
C TYR A 248 10.65 -2.27 0.46
N LEU A 249 10.31 -1.00 0.67
CA LEU A 249 9.04 -0.38 0.30
C LEU A 249 9.22 1.04 -0.23
N HIS A 250 10.02 1.85 0.45
CA HIS A 250 10.17 3.25 0.10
C HIS A 250 11.51 3.49 -0.60
N PRO A 251 11.50 4.15 -1.77
CA PRO A 251 12.72 4.45 -2.50
C PRO A 251 13.70 5.29 -1.68
N THR A 252 14.98 4.99 -1.83
CA THR A 252 16.10 5.87 -1.46
C THR A 252 16.23 6.99 -2.50
N THR A 253 17.17 7.91 -2.31
CA THR A 253 17.50 8.90 -3.35
C THR A 253 17.81 8.22 -4.68
N LYS A 254 18.57 7.12 -4.68
CA LYS A 254 18.85 6.32 -5.88
C LYS A 254 17.60 5.71 -6.51
N GLY A 255 16.68 5.21 -5.68
CA GLY A 255 15.39 4.70 -6.18
C GLY A 255 14.55 5.81 -6.84
N TYR A 256 14.59 7.01 -6.30
CA TYR A 256 13.94 8.17 -6.90
C TYR A 256 14.63 8.65 -8.19
N GLU A 257 15.96 8.59 -8.28
CA GLU A 257 16.70 8.84 -9.52
C GLU A 257 16.26 7.87 -10.62
N ILE A 258 16.20 6.57 -10.32
CA ILE A 258 15.71 5.55 -11.25
C ILE A 258 14.29 5.87 -11.74
N TRP A 259 13.40 6.28 -10.83
CA TRP A 259 12.04 6.67 -11.20
C TRP A 259 12.05 7.91 -12.10
N ALA A 260 12.77 8.95 -11.71
CA ALA A 260 12.85 10.19 -12.47
C ALA A 260 13.35 9.96 -13.89
N ASP A 261 14.50 9.28 -14.02
CA ASP A 261 15.12 9.00 -15.32
C ASP A 261 14.21 8.16 -16.23
N ALA A 262 13.54 7.16 -15.66
CA ALA A 262 12.64 6.32 -16.44
C ALA A 262 11.38 7.05 -16.91
N MET A 263 10.86 7.99 -16.10
CA MET A 263 9.64 8.73 -16.43
C MET A 263 9.90 9.95 -17.33
N GLN A 264 11.09 10.53 -17.25
CA GLN A 264 11.41 11.80 -17.90
C GLN A 264 11.04 11.84 -19.39
N PRO A 265 11.40 10.85 -20.24
CA PRO A 265 11.09 10.91 -21.66
C PRO A 265 9.59 10.96 -21.95
N MET A 266 8.80 10.18 -21.22
CA MET A 266 7.34 10.15 -21.35
C MET A 266 6.74 11.47 -20.85
N LEU A 267 7.19 11.97 -19.71
CA LEU A 267 6.70 13.21 -19.14
C LEU A 267 7.00 14.39 -20.09
N ASP A 268 8.23 14.50 -20.62
CA ASP A 268 8.61 15.57 -21.56
C ASP A 268 7.72 15.55 -22.83
N GLN A 269 7.45 14.37 -23.37
CA GLN A 269 6.52 14.21 -24.50
C GLN A 269 5.10 14.66 -24.14
N MET A 270 4.60 14.28 -22.98
CA MET A 270 3.23 14.62 -22.56
C MET A 270 3.11 16.10 -22.15
N MET A 271 4.17 16.70 -21.66
CA MET A 271 4.23 18.13 -21.34
C MET A 271 4.40 19.02 -22.58
N ALA A 272 4.84 18.50 -23.72
CA ALA A 272 5.08 19.29 -24.92
C ALA A 272 3.76 19.77 -25.61
N PRO A 273 3.70 21.01 -26.16
CA PRO A 273 4.62 22.10 -25.91
C PRO A 273 4.36 22.72 -24.54
N TRP A 274 5.36 22.66 -23.62
CA TRP A 274 5.29 23.39 -22.36
C TRP A 274 5.95 24.75 -22.60
N PRO A 275 5.31 25.89 -22.25
CA PRO A 275 5.95 27.18 -22.42
C PRO A 275 7.25 27.22 -21.60
N ALA A 276 8.34 27.56 -22.28
CA ALA A 276 9.59 27.84 -21.57
C ALA A 276 9.27 28.87 -20.47
N THR A 277 9.68 28.58 -19.24
CA THR A 277 9.50 29.50 -18.12
C THR A 277 9.98 30.87 -18.52
N ALA A 278 9.11 31.86 -18.57
CA ALA A 278 9.54 33.24 -18.60
C ALA A 278 10.46 33.42 -17.39
N THR A 279 11.74 33.61 -17.67
CA THR A 279 12.72 33.95 -16.64
C THR A 279 12.19 35.22 -15.99
N THR A 280 11.66 35.11 -14.77
CA THR A 280 11.33 36.27 -13.98
C THR A 280 12.67 36.96 -13.69
N THR A 281 13.07 37.88 -14.58
CA THR A 281 14.08 38.87 -14.24
C THR A 281 13.50 39.64 -13.05
N ALA A 282 14.10 39.43 -11.89
CA ALA A 282 13.85 40.28 -10.74
C ALA A 282 14.08 41.73 -11.18
N PRO A 283 13.20 42.66 -10.81
CA PRO A 283 13.45 44.07 -11.09
C PRO A 283 14.74 44.43 -10.42
N ALA A 284 15.68 44.94 -11.21
CA ALA A 284 16.88 45.59 -10.69
C ALA A 284 16.44 46.82 -9.87
N ASN A 285 16.75 46.82 -8.59
CA ASN A 285 16.65 48.00 -7.73
C ASN A 285 17.76 49.00 -8.07
#